data_79a4fd5588c0735a2774d7d7d31f98ed
#
_entry.id   79a4fd5588c0735a2774d7d7d31f98ed
#
_cell.length_a   1.000
_cell.length_b   1.000
_cell.length_c   1.000
_cell.angle_alpha   90.00
_cell.angle_beta   90.00
_cell.angle_gamma   90.00
#
_symmetry.space_group_name_H-M   'P 1'
#
loop_
_entity.id
_entity.type
_entity.pdbx_description
1 polymer ?
#
loop_
_entity_poly.entity_id
_entity_poly.type
_entity_poly.pdbx_seq_one_letter_code
_entity_poly.pdbx_strand_id
1 'polypeptide(L)'
;KRIFQITDQKKLDHIINLLGFDPQQNLVLHINFGMVEETCDRAAFLRGAFFAGGSITDPQQRYHLELTTSHLQVSRELNSLLQECGYPPKSLSRGGSLITYFKQSDQIEDFLTLIGAPVAAMNVMSAKLEKDLRNSVNRRLNCDSANLDKAVEAAMVQLEAIRRLE
;
A
#
# COMPACT_ATOMS: atom_id res chain seq x y z
N LYS A 1 21.36 7.57 5.73
CA LYS A 1 20.30 8.49 6.19
C LYS A 1 20.83 9.91 6.10
N ARG A 2 20.18 10.82 5.39
CA ARG A 2 20.53 12.25 5.33
C ARG A 2 19.74 12.98 6.41
N ILE A 3 20.38 13.81 7.19
CA ILE A 3 19.74 14.63 8.23
C ILE A 3 19.90 16.08 7.79
N PHE A 4 18.79 16.79 7.73
CA PHE A 4 18.75 18.24 7.50
C PHE A 4 18.38 18.91 8.83
N GLN A 5 19.13 19.95 9.21
CA GLN A 5 18.90 20.67 10.45
C GLN A 5 18.85 22.18 10.19
N ILE A 6 17.84 22.86 10.74
CA ILE A 6 17.72 24.29 10.74
C ILE A 6 17.92 24.76 12.17
N THR A 7 18.97 25.54 12.42
CA THR A 7 19.34 26.04 13.76
C THR A 7 19.03 27.53 13.96
N ASP A 8 18.78 28.24 12.88
CA ASP A 8 18.42 29.66 12.91
C ASP A 8 16.96 29.84 13.31
N GLN A 9 16.71 30.40 14.50
CA GLN A 9 15.35 30.58 15.04
C GLN A 9 14.44 31.39 14.12
N LYS A 10 14.95 32.50 13.53
CA LYS A 10 14.15 33.34 12.63
C LYS A 10 13.70 32.61 11.39
N LYS A 11 14.58 31.76 10.82
CA LYS A 11 14.23 30.92 9.68
C LYS A 11 13.23 29.83 10.07
N LEU A 12 13.39 29.25 11.24
CA LEU A 12 12.47 28.25 11.77
C LEU A 12 11.07 28.84 11.98
N ASP A 13 10.98 30.00 12.66
CA ASP A 13 9.71 30.71 12.88
C ASP A 13 9.03 31.08 11.55
N HIS A 14 9.82 31.55 10.58
CA HIS A 14 9.30 31.85 9.25
C HIS A 14 8.73 30.62 8.55
N ILE A 15 9.43 29.50 8.59
CA ILE A 15 8.96 28.23 7.98
C ILE A 15 7.69 27.74 8.69
N ILE A 16 7.66 27.77 10.03
CA ILE A 16 6.49 27.33 10.81
C ILE A 16 5.28 28.21 10.50
N ASN A 17 5.46 29.54 10.39
CA ASN A 17 4.41 30.47 10.00
C ASN A 17 3.91 30.21 8.56
N LEU A 18 4.81 29.92 7.61
CA LEU A 18 4.44 29.55 6.23
C LEU A 18 3.62 28.26 6.18
N LEU A 19 3.85 27.33 7.11
CA LEU A 19 3.05 26.11 7.26
C LEU A 19 1.73 26.34 8.00
N GLY A 20 1.42 27.61 8.37
CA GLY A 20 0.17 27.95 9.04
C GLY A 20 0.14 27.62 10.54
N PHE A 21 1.30 27.40 11.14
CA PHE A 21 1.43 27.17 12.59
C PHE A 21 1.99 28.43 13.28
N ASP A 22 1.53 28.68 14.50
CA ASP A 22 2.08 29.74 15.35
C ASP A 22 3.21 29.16 16.23
N PRO A 23 4.47 29.61 16.06
CA PRO A 23 5.59 29.11 16.85
C PRO A 23 5.51 29.42 18.35
N GLN A 24 4.61 30.34 18.76
CA GLN A 24 4.42 30.74 20.16
C GLN A 24 3.31 29.93 20.87
N GLN A 25 2.51 29.19 20.13
CA GLN A 25 1.49 28.30 20.68
C GLN A 25 2.04 26.89 20.85
N ASN A 26 1.47 26.12 21.80
CA ASN A 26 1.78 24.71 21.93
C ASN A 26 1.47 23.99 20.62
N LEU A 27 2.51 23.54 19.93
CA LEU A 27 2.40 22.83 18.66
C LEU A 27 1.75 21.46 18.90
N VAL A 28 0.45 21.40 18.79
CA VAL A 28 -0.24 20.13 18.59
C VAL A 28 -0.02 19.75 17.11
N LEU A 29 0.72 18.68 16.90
CA LEU A 29 0.95 18.18 15.54
C LEU A 29 -0.37 17.72 14.91
N HIS A 30 -0.80 18.42 13.89
CA HIS A 30 -2.00 18.15 13.10
C HIS A 30 -1.75 18.48 11.62
N ILE A 31 -2.63 18.01 10.73
CA ILE A 31 -2.60 18.39 9.32
C ILE A 31 -3.35 19.72 9.17
N ASN A 32 -2.69 20.73 8.66
CA ASN A 32 -3.37 21.97 8.30
C ASN A 32 -4.10 21.79 6.97
N PHE A 33 -5.41 21.48 7.02
CA PHE A 33 -6.23 21.25 5.83
C PHE A 33 -6.32 22.46 4.90
N GLY A 34 -6.19 23.69 5.43
CA GLY A 34 -6.12 24.88 4.60
C GLY A 34 -4.87 24.97 3.71
N MET A 35 -3.86 24.15 3.98
CA MET A 35 -2.63 24.05 3.18
C MET A 35 -2.63 22.86 2.22
N VAL A 36 -3.68 22.02 2.24
CA VAL A 36 -3.80 20.81 1.41
C VAL A 36 -5.16 20.75 0.68
N GLU A 37 -5.64 21.89 0.23
CA GLU A 37 -6.92 22.02 -0.47
C GLU A 37 -6.83 21.45 -1.89
N GLU A 38 -5.80 21.85 -2.63
CA GLU A 38 -5.61 21.44 -4.02
C GLU A 38 -5.03 20.03 -4.15
N THR A 39 -5.29 19.38 -5.27
CA THR A 39 -4.76 18.02 -5.53
C THR A 39 -3.23 17.97 -5.49
N CYS A 40 -2.55 19.01 -5.99
CA CYS A 40 -1.10 19.10 -5.97
C CYS A 40 -0.54 19.21 -4.54
N ASP A 41 -1.24 19.93 -3.65
CA ASP A 41 -0.84 20.09 -2.25
C ASP A 41 -1.00 18.78 -1.49
N ARG A 42 -2.12 18.08 -1.71
CA ARG A 42 -2.38 16.75 -1.17
C ARG A 42 -1.30 15.75 -1.60
N ALA A 43 -0.94 15.75 -2.88
CA ALA A 43 0.12 14.91 -3.41
C ALA A 43 1.49 15.23 -2.78
N ALA A 44 1.81 16.52 -2.63
CA ALA A 44 3.05 16.97 -1.99
C ALA A 44 3.10 16.59 -0.52
N PHE A 45 2.00 16.78 0.22
CA PHE A 45 1.87 16.40 1.62
C PHE A 45 2.03 14.88 1.80
N LEU A 46 1.30 14.07 1.03
CA LEU A 46 1.36 12.60 1.10
C LEU A 46 2.74 12.06 0.73
N ARG A 47 3.43 12.71 -0.22
CA ARG A 47 4.84 12.41 -0.53
C ARG A 47 5.74 12.68 0.67
N GLY A 48 5.59 13.82 1.33
CA GLY A 48 6.31 14.17 2.55
C GLY A 48 6.04 13.19 3.69
N ALA A 49 4.78 12.83 3.91
CA ALA A 49 4.37 11.83 4.90
C ALA A 49 4.98 10.45 4.60
N PHE A 50 5.05 10.05 3.33
CA PHE A 50 5.71 8.80 2.93
C PHE A 50 7.22 8.85 3.21
N PHE A 51 7.90 9.94 2.93
CA PHE A 51 9.33 10.08 3.27
C PHE A 51 9.58 10.09 4.77
N ALA A 52 8.65 10.59 5.57
CA ALA A 52 8.79 10.65 7.02
C ALA A 52 8.58 9.28 7.70
N GLY A 53 7.57 8.54 7.31
CA GLY A 53 7.17 7.31 7.99
C GLY A 53 6.60 6.22 7.09
N GLY A 54 6.79 6.34 5.77
CA GLY A 54 6.30 5.36 4.81
C GLY A 54 7.23 4.18 4.61
N SER A 55 6.65 3.04 4.34
CA SER A 55 7.36 1.86 3.85
C SER A 55 6.52 1.08 2.85
N ILE A 56 7.19 0.39 1.94
CA ILE A 56 6.58 -0.50 0.97
C ILE A 56 7.34 -1.82 0.96
N THR A 57 6.60 -2.93 0.97
CA THR A 57 7.18 -4.27 0.85
C THR A 57 7.44 -4.57 -0.63
N ASP A 58 8.46 -5.36 -0.92
CA ASP A 58 8.73 -5.87 -2.25
C ASP A 58 7.47 -6.49 -2.86
N PRO A 59 6.98 -5.95 -4.00
CA PRO A 59 5.75 -6.43 -4.63
C PRO A 59 5.82 -7.90 -5.08
N GLN A 60 7.01 -8.46 -5.28
CA GLN A 60 7.17 -9.89 -5.56
C GLN A 60 6.77 -10.77 -4.37
N GLN A 61 6.93 -10.28 -3.16
CA GLN A 61 6.54 -10.99 -1.95
C GLN A 61 5.06 -10.77 -1.63
N ARG A 62 4.68 -9.52 -1.36
CA ARG A 62 3.30 -9.14 -1.02
C ARG A 62 3.03 -7.68 -1.31
N TYR A 63 1.76 -7.35 -1.53
CA TYR A 63 1.32 -5.95 -1.63
C TYR A 63 1.06 -5.40 -0.24
N HIS A 64 1.92 -4.49 0.20
CA HIS A 64 1.78 -3.82 1.48
C HIS A 64 2.53 -2.49 1.46
N LEU A 65 1.79 -1.39 1.61
CA LEU A 65 2.32 -0.06 1.80
C LEU A 65 1.76 0.47 3.11
N GLU A 66 2.61 1.05 3.95
CA GLU A 66 2.20 1.61 5.23
C GLU A 66 2.80 2.99 5.48
N LEU A 67 2.06 3.80 6.21
CA LEU A 67 2.47 5.10 6.76
C LEU A 67 2.36 5.01 8.27
N THR A 68 3.45 5.29 8.98
CA THR A 68 3.54 5.13 10.42
C THR A 68 3.78 6.48 11.11
N THR A 69 3.00 6.76 12.16
CA THR A 69 3.18 7.92 13.02
C THR A 69 2.93 7.55 14.47
N SER A 70 3.51 8.31 15.40
CA SER A 70 3.21 8.22 16.84
C SER A 70 2.11 9.19 17.30
N HIS A 71 1.67 10.09 16.42
CA HIS A 71 0.73 11.17 16.74
C HIS A 71 -0.70 10.78 16.35
N LEU A 72 -1.56 10.64 17.37
CA LEU A 72 -2.94 10.17 17.18
C LEU A 72 -3.75 11.10 16.26
N GLN A 73 -3.62 12.41 16.46
CA GLN A 73 -4.35 13.40 15.67
C GLN A 73 -3.92 13.34 14.20
N VAL A 74 -2.62 13.33 13.93
CA VAL A 74 -2.07 13.20 12.58
C VAL A 74 -2.54 11.90 11.91
N SER A 75 -2.59 10.78 12.65
CA SER A 75 -3.07 9.50 12.10
C SER A 75 -4.53 9.56 11.68
N ARG A 76 -5.40 10.17 12.50
CA ARG A 76 -6.83 10.33 12.17
C ARG A 76 -7.04 11.22 10.95
N GLU A 77 -6.37 12.36 10.92
CA GLU A 77 -6.46 13.32 9.84
C GLU A 77 -5.87 12.78 8.54
N LEU A 78 -4.76 12.03 8.62
CA LEU A 78 -4.20 11.32 7.46
C LEU A 78 -5.17 10.30 6.87
N ASN A 79 -5.89 9.55 7.72
CA ASN A 79 -6.93 8.64 7.27
C ASN A 79 -8.06 9.38 6.55
N SER A 80 -8.52 10.52 7.09
CA SER A 80 -9.54 11.35 6.46
C SER A 80 -9.07 11.89 5.11
N LEU A 81 -7.85 12.42 5.04
CA LEU A 81 -7.27 12.93 3.80
C LEU A 81 -7.15 11.85 2.72
N LEU A 82 -6.71 10.64 3.10
CA LEU A 82 -6.61 9.52 2.17
C LEU A 82 -7.99 9.07 1.67
N GLN A 83 -9.01 9.06 2.52
CA GLN A 83 -10.39 8.76 2.12
C GLN A 83 -10.93 9.79 1.13
N GLU A 84 -10.70 11.09 1.38
CA GLU A 84 -11.07 12.16 0.46
C GLU A 84 -10.36 12.08 -0.89
N CYS A 85 -9.11 11.58 -0.91
CA CYS A 85 -8.38 11.31 -2.13
C CYS A 85 -8.85 10.05 -2.88
N GLY A 86 -9.83 9.29 -2.35
CA GLY A 86 -10.32 8.06 -2.94
C GLY A 86 -9.53 6.80 -2.55
N TYR A 87 -8.62 6.90 -1.58
CA TYR A 87 -7.80 5.78 -1.10
C TYR A 87 -8.20 5.38 0.33
N PRO A 88 -9.30 4.63 0.54
CA PRO A 88 -9.73 4.23 1.89
C PRO A 88 -8.69 3.28 2.52
N PRO A 89 -7.94 3.74 3.52
CA PRO A 89 -6.90 2.92 4.14
C PRO A 89 -7.48 2.03 5.23
N LYS A 90 -6.66 1.05 5.64
CA LYS A 90 -6.85 0.33 6.90
C LYS A 90 -5.91 0.89 7.96
N SER A 91 -6.32 0.80 9.22
CA SER A 91 -5.54 1.31 10.34
C SER A 91 -5.36 0.24 11.41
N LEU A 92 -4.20 0.26 12.06
CA LEU A 92 -3.91 -0.55 13.22
C LEU A 92 -2.95 0.19 14.17
N SER A 93 -2.94 -0.20 15.44
CA SER A 93 -1.97 0.28 16.43
C SER A 93 -1.03 -0.86 16.81
N ARG A 94 0.28 -0.59 16.81
CA ARG A 94 1.29 -1.57 17.17
C ARG A 94 2.46 -0.91 17.90
N GLY A 95 2.71 -1.33 19.14
CA GLY A 95 3.88 -0.86 19.91
C GLY A 95 3.92 0.67 20.09
N GLY A 96 2.78 1.33 20.29
CA GLY A 96 2.69 2.78 20.41
C GLY A 96 2.71 3.54 19.10
N SER A 97 2.90 2.87 17.96
CA SER A 97 2.83 3.44 16.63
C SER A 97 1.45 3.21 16.01
N LEU A 98 0.96 4.20 15.29
CA LEU A 98 -0.28 4.17 14.54
C LEU A 98 0.07 3.98 13.07
N ILE A 99 -0.44 2.91 12.47
CA ILE A 99 -0.11 2.47 11.14
C ILE A 99 -1.34 2.57 10.26
N THR A 100 -1.24 3.35 9.20
CA THR A 100 -2.22 3.48 8.12
C THR A 100 -1.68 2.72 6.91
N TYR A 101 -2.44 1.78 6.32
CA TYR A 101 -1.88 0.88 5.33
C TYR A 101 -2.85 0.46 4.22
N PHE A 102 -2.26 0.05 3.08
CA PHE A 102 -2.92 -0.54 1.93
C PHE A 102 -2.38 -1.96 1.66
N LYS A 103 -3.27 -2.86 1.19
CA LYS A 103 -2.91 -4.24 0.79
C LYS A 103 -3.34 -4.58 -0.63
N GLN A 104 -4.09 -3.72 -1.27
CA GLN A 104 -4.53 -3.90 -2.65
C GLN A 104 -3.50 -3.29 -3.60
N SER A 105 -3.06 -4.05 -4.60
CA SER A 105 -2.08 -3.58 -5.59
C SER A 105 -2.54 -2.30 -6.26
N ASP A 106 -3.81 -2.23 -6.68
CA ASP A 106 -4.37 -1.08 -7.38
C ASP A 106 -4.28 0.20 -6.56
N GLN A 107 -4.65 0.14 -5.27
CA GLN A 107 -4.53 1.29 -4.36
C GLN A 107 -3.07 1.73 -4.15
N ILE A 108 -2.14 0.77 -4.12
CA ILE A 108 -0.70 1.05 -3.97
C ILE A 108 -0.16 1.69 -5.25
N GLU A 109 -0.54 1.20 -6.42
CA GLU A 109 -0.16 1.75 -7.73
C GLU A 109 -0.64 3.19 -7.87
N ASP A 110 -1.91 3.44 -7.57
CA ASP A 110 -2.52 4.78 -7.63
C ASP A 110 -1.86 5.74 -6.63
N PHE A 111 -1.66 5.31 -5.38
CA PHE A 111 -0.99 6.11 -4.37
C PHE A 111 0.45 6.47 -4.77
N LEU A 112 1.23 5.51 -5.28
CA LEU A 112 2.60 5.76 -5.75
C LEU A 112 2.61 6.73 -6.94
N THR A 113 1.65 6.63 -7.83
CA THR A 113 1.48 7.56 -8.96
C THR A 113 1.15 8.96 -8.44
N LEU A 114 0.20 9.08 -7.51
CA LEU A 114 -0.20 10.35 -6.89
C LEU A 114 0.99 11.06 -6.24
N ILE A 115 1.81 10.36 -5.46
CA ILE A 115 2.97 10.95 -4.79
C ILE A 115 4.17 11.18 -5.72
N GLY A 116 4.04 10.90 -7.03
CA GLY A 116 5.07 11.13 -8.04
C GLY A 116 6.19 10.09 -8.06
N ALA A 117 5.86 8.83 -7.79
CA ALA A 117 6.77 7.69 -7.87
C ALA A 117 6.34 6.68 -8.98
N PRO A 118 6.21 7.12 -10.27
CA PRO A 118 5.64 6.30 -11.33
C PRO A 118 6.46 5.04 -11.62
N VAL A 119 7.78 5.09 -11.47
CA VAL A 119 8.64 3.90 -11.67
C VAL A 119 8.33 2.83 -10.62
N ALA A 120 8.09 3.23 -9.37
CA ALA A 120 7.69 2.29 -8.31
C ALA A 120 6.29 1.71 -8.59
N ALA A 121 5.35 2.52 -9.07
CA ALA A 121 4.03 2.05 -9.49
C ALA A 121 4.14 1.02 -10.62
N MET A 122 4.94 1.27 -11.66
CA MET A 122 5.19 0.31 -12.75
C MET A 122 5.79 -1.01 -12.24
N ASN A 123 6.66 -0.99 -11.25
CA ASN A 123 7.21 -2.21 -10.65
C ASN A 123 6.11 -3.04 -9.95
N VAL A 124 5.17 -2.38 -9.27
CA VAL A 124 4.01 -3.06 -8.66
C VAL A 124 3.11 -3.69 -9.73
N MET A 125 2.80 -2.94 -10.80
CA MET A 125 2.01 -3.43 -11.95
C MET A 125 2.68 -4.64 -12.62
N SER A 126 3.99 -4.58 -12.87
CA SER A 126 4.74 -5.68 -13.47
C SER A 126 4.70 -6.94 -12.60
N ALA A 127 4.92 -6.79 -11.29
CA ALA A 127 4.82 -7.90 -10.34
C ALA A 127 3.41 -8.52 -10.29
N LYS A 128 2.37 -7.69 -10.44
CA LYS A 128 0.98 -8.15 -10.53
C LYS A 128 0.76 -9.01 -11.76
N LEU A 129 1.16 -8.53 -12.94
CA LEU A 129 1.05 -9.28 -14.19
C LEU A 129 1.78 -10.62 -14.13
N GLU A 130 3.01 -10.65 -13.61
CA GLU A 130 3.76 -11.90 -13.44
C GLU A 130 3.05 -12.90 -12.52
N LYS A 131 2.49 -12.43 -11.39
CA LYS A 131 1.74 -13.27 -10.46
C LYS A 131 0.46 -13.82 -11.10
N ASP A 132 -0.26 -12.99 -11.84
CA ASP A 132 -1.51 -13.39 -12.50
C ASP A 132 -1.24 -14.43 -13.60
N LEU A 133 -0.19 -14.23 -14.38
CA LEU A 133 0.26 -15.23 -15.38
C LEU A 133 0.62 -16.56 -14.71
N ARG A 134 1.44 -16.52 -13.65
CA ARG A 134 1.83 -17.72 -12.90
C ARG A 134 0.62 -18.45 -12.31
N ASN A 135 -0.30 -17.68 -11.71
CA ASN A 135 -1.52 -18.23 -11.14
C ASN A 135 -2.42 -18.85 -12.21
N SER A 136 -2.52 -18.22 -13.38
CA SER A 136 -3.30 -18.74 -14.52
C SER A 136 -2.72 -20.06 -15.02
N VAL A 137 -1.39 -20.14 -15.22
CA VAL A 137 -0.71 -21.38 -15.62
C VAL A 137 -0.90 -22.47 -14.57
N ASN A 138 -0.70 -22.16 -13.29
CA ASN A 138 -0.87 -23.15 -12.22
C ASN A 138 -2.31 -23.67 -12.14
N ARG A 139 -3.31 -22.79 -12.27
CA ARG A 139 -4.73 -23.22 -12.31
C ARG A 139 -5.00 -24.16 -13.47
N ARG A 140 -4.45 -23.86 -14.66
CA ARG A 140 -4.60 -24.71 -15.85
C ARG A 140 -3.96 -26.08 -15.64
N LEU A 141 -2.71 -26.13 -15.18
CA LEU A 141 -2.00 -27.37 -14.89
C LEU A 141 -2.73 -28.21 -13.84
N ASN A 142 -3.21 -27.60 -12.76
CA ASN A 142 -3.97 -28.30 -11.73
C ASN A 142 -5.30 -28.86 -12.27
N CYS A 143 -5.97 -28.10 -13.14
CA CYS A 143 -7.20 -28.58 -13.79
C CYS A 143 -6.93 -29.78 -14.71
N ASP A 144 -5.89 -29.70 -15.54
CA ASP A 144 -5.52 -30.77 -16.47
C ASP A 144 -5.08 -32.05 -15.72
N SER A 145 -4.30 -31.90 -14.63
CA SER A 145 -3.90 -33.00 -13.77
C SER A 145 -5.13 -33.69 -13.13
N ALA A 146 -6.03 -32.90 -12.53
CA ALA A 146 -7.23 -33.46 -11.88
C ALA A 146 -8.17 -34.14 -12.88
N ASN A 147 -8.24 -33.68 -14.13
CA ASN A 147 -9.03 -34.33 -15.18
C ASN A 147 -8.39 -35.64 -15.63
N LEU A 148 -7.05 -35.66 -15.73
CA LEU A 148 -6.30 -36.89 -16.06
C LEU A 148 -6.49 -37.96 -14.97
N ASP A 149 -6.35 -37.60 -13.70
CA ASP A 149 -6.53 -38.49 -12.56
C ASP A 149 -7.94 -39.12 -12.57
N LYS A 150 -8.99 -38.33 -12.81
CA LYS A 150 -10.37 -38.82 -12.93
C LYS A 150 -10.56 -39.76 -14.11
N ALA A 151 -9.93 -39.47 -15.25
CA ALA A 151 -10.01 -40.32 -16.42
C ALA A 151 -9.33 -41.66 -16.18
N VAL A 152 -8.17 -41.67 -15.53
CA VAL A 152 -7.44 -42.91 -15.15
C VAL A 152 -8.25 -43.73 -14.16
N GLU A 153 -8.83 -43.09 -13.12
CA GLU A 153 -9.67 -43.78 -12.13
C GLU A 153 -10.90 -44.42 -12.79
N ALA A 154 -11.59 -43.69 -13.66
CA ALA A 154 -12.73 -44.22 -14.41
C ALA A 154 -12.33 -45.43 -15.30
N ALA A 155 -11.20 -45.34 -15.99
CA ALA A 155 -10.68 -46.41 -16.80
C ALA A 155 -10.35 -47.67 -15.98
N MET A 156 -9.76 -47.50 -14.78
CA MET A 156 -9.47 -48.62 -13.87
C MET A 156 -10.74 -49.31 -13.38
N VAL A 157 -11.78 -48.55 -13.02
CA VAL A 157 -13.08 -49.10 -12.62
C VAL A 157 -13.71 -49.90 -13.77
N GLN A 158 -13.64 -49.39 -14.99
CA GLN A 158 -14.16 -50.11 -16.18
C GLN A 158 -13.40 -51.38 -16.45
N LEU A 159 -12.07 -51.38 -16.39
CA LEU A 159 -11.24 -52.59 -16.56
C LEU A 159 -11.53 -53.64 -15.50
N GLU A 160 -11.74 -53.24 -14.26
CA GLU A 160 -12.10 -54.15 -13.19
C GLU A 160 -13.49 -54.79 -13.40
N ALA A 161 -14.46 -54.01 -13.87
CA ALA A 161 -15.77 -54.53 -14.22
C ALA A 161 -15.72 -55.54 -15.36
N ILE A 162 -14.92 -55.32 -16.40
CA ILE A 162 -14.72 -56.26 -17.51
C ILE A 162 -14.10 -57.56 -17.00
N ARG A 163 -13.05 -57.50 -16.18
CA ARG A 163 -12.39 -58.68 -15.61
C ARG A 163 -13.32 -59.59 -14.75
N ARG A 164 -14.40 -59.03 -14.21
CA ARG A 164 -15.40 -59.77 -13.43
C ARG A 164 -16.42 -60.47 -14.31
N LEU A 165 -16.48 -60.13 -15.60
CA LEU A 165 -17.41 -60.75 -16.58
C LEU A 165 -16.77 -61.90 -17.41
N GLU A 166 -15.44 -61.99 -17.37
CA GLU A 166 -14.65 -63.11 -17.91
C GLU A 166 -14.52 -64.24 -16.87
#